data_74f2ea55b1e689b5be51deeca89aa2e3
#
_entry.id   74f2ea55b1e689b5be51deeca89aa2e3
#
_cell.length_a   1.000
_cell.length_b   1.000
_cell.length_c   1.000
_cell.angle_alpha   90.00
_cell.angle_beta   90.00
_cell.angle_gamma   90.00
#
_symmetry.space_group_name_H-M   'P 1'
#
loop_
_entity.id
_entity.type
_entity.pdbx_description
1 polymer ?
#
loop_
_entity_poly.entity_id
_entity_poly.type
_entity_poly.pdbx_seq_one_letter_code
_entity_poly.pdbx_strand_id
1 'polypeptide(L)'
;DVYKRQSYMLTVVTLTHTFRTRLGAELKAIANKNKAMGMFLRHVRIVDISDVAGAHATDAILAMCYAKTSHGRLLQQFGALESEGGRGMLLDALAVPDRHLDIVSAFSSADMDDERLHQAGPKMLKTVLRWAEQLDDSVVRPVVKTNGSNVLLNDLADRIRARGLNVAVDYGFDNGSKLPLVVGLNDKPFALAVLTDDAQFMGLQSTRERHRVLLQNIESLGWSVMTVWSVGAFVNPDKEVDRIVARLSDLYQEVK
;
A
#
# COMPACT_ATOMS: atom_id res chain seq x y z
N ASP A 1 -13.16 0.36 20.48
CA ASP A 1 -14.05 1.14 19.59
C ASP A 1 -13.58 2.56 19.24
N VAL A 2 -12.39 2.96 19.68
CA VAL A 2 -11.80 4.26 19.36
C VAL A 2 -11.24 4.28 17.93
N TYR A 3 -10.91 3.14 17.34
CA TYR A 3 -10.35 3.03 15.98
C TYR A 3 -11.38 3.00 14.85
N LYS A 4 -12.67 2.88 15.12
CA LYS A 4 -13.74 2.83 14.08
C LYS A 4 -14.24 4.20 13.61
N ARG A 5 -13.66 5.32 14.06
CA ARG A 5 -13.95 6.68 13.58
C ARG A 5 -12.69 7.36 13.05
N GLN A 6 -11.87 6.68 12.26
CA GLN A 6 -11.00 7.43 11.35
C GLN A 6 -11.93 8.04 10.29
N SER A 7 -12.25 9.31 10.49
CA SER A 7 -12.92 10.09 9.46
C SER A 7 -12.04 10.04 8.23
N TYR A 8 -12.63 9.69 7.07
CA TYR A 8 -11.96 9.76 5.76
C TYR A 8 -11.13 11.04 5.68
N MET A 9 -9.83 10.89 5.45
CA MET A 9 -8.90 12.01 5.29
C MET A 9 -8.20 11.87 3.94
N LEU A 10 -8.28 12.95 3.16
CA LEU A 10 -7.53 13.11 1.93
C LEU A 10 -6.36 14.07 2.16
N THR A 11 -5.16 13.65 1.83
CA THR A 11 -3.99 14.53 1.85
C THR A 11 -3.52 14.82 0.44
N VAL A 12 -3.41 16.10 0.08
CA VAL A 12 -2.79 16.54 -1.16
C VAL A 12 -1.36 16.96 -0.87
N VAL A 13 -0.40 16.23 -1.41
CA VAL A 13 1.03 16.53 -1.31
C VAL A 13 1.45 17.34 -2.52
N THR A 14 2.04 18.50 -2.30
CA THR A 14 2.54 19.40 -3.35
C THR A 14 4.06 19.45 -3.32
N LEU A 15 4.70 19.58 -4.47
CA LEU A 15 6.16 19.60 -4.58
C LEU A 15 6.77 20.99 -4.32
N THR A 16 5.94 22.04 -4.21
CA THR A 16 6.43 23.41 -3.94
C THR A 16 5.45 24.19 -3.04
N HIS A 17 5.99 24.99 -2.16
CA HIS A 17 5.21 25.86 -1.26
C HIS A 17 4.32 26.85 -2.03
N THR A 18 4.80 27.40 -3.12
CA THR A 18 4.04 28.35 -3.96
C THR A 18 2.77 27.68 -4.52
N PHE A 19 2.90 26.45 -5.01
CA PHE A 19 1.76 25.71 -5.53
C PHE A 19 0.78 25.33 -4.42
N ARG A 20 1.26 24.90 -3.26
CA ARG A 20 0.42 24.65 -2.07
C ARG A 20 -0.45 25.86 -1.73
N THR A 21 0.16 27.04 -1.66
CA THR A 21 -0.55 28.29 -1.33
C THR A 21 -1.61 28.62 -2.35
N ARG A 22 -1.26 28.54 -3.65
CA ARG A 22 -2.18 28.81 -4.75
C ARG A 22 -3.34 27.81 -4.79
N LEU A 23 -3.05 26.53 -4.68
CA LEU A 23 -4.07 25.46 -4.65
C LEU A 23 -5.04 25.67 -3.48
N GLY A 24 -4.51 26.01 -2.29
CA GLY A 24 -5.33 26.29 -1.12
C GLY A 24 -6.27 27.50 -1.31
N ALA A 25 -5.81 28.54 -2.00
CA ALA A 25 -6.61 29.72 -2.30
C ALA A 25 -7.75 29.38 -3.30
N GLU A 26 -7.44 28.62 -4.36
CA GLU A 26 -8.43 28.20 -5.37
C GLU A 26 -9.49 27.27 -4.76
N LEU A 27 -9.08 26.30 -3.95
CA LEU A 27 -10.02 25.41 -3.27
C LEU A 27 -10.93 26.16 -2.30
N LYS A 28 -10.42 27.15 -1.57
CA LYS A 28 -11.24 28.03 -0.72
C LYS A 28 -12.24 28.84 -1.55
N ALA A 29 -11.83 29.36 -2.71
CA ALA A 29 -12.73 30.11 -3.60
C ALA A 29 -13.88 29.22 -4.12
N ILE A 30 -13.60 27.95 -4.43
CA ILE A 30 -14.62 26.96 -4.83
C ILE A 30 -15.54 26.63 -3.64
N ALA A 31 -14.98 26.42 -2.45
CA ALA A 31 -15.75 26.13 -1.24
C ALA A 31 -16.75 27.22 -0.88
N ASN A 32 -16.37 28.49 -1.09
CA ASN A 32 -17.27 29.63 -0.86
C ASN A 32 -18.46 29.65 -1.79
N LYS A 33 -18.34 29.08 -2.99
CA LYS A 33 -19.42 29.01 -4.00
C LYS A 33 -20.26 27.73 -3.89
N ASN A 34 -19.73 26.67 -3.24
CA ASN A 34 -20.38 25.36 -3.15
C ASN A 34 -20.30 24.81 -1.73
N LYS A 35 -21.45 24.78 -1.03
CA LYS A 35 -21.52 24.30 0.37
C LYS A 35 -21.10 22.84 0.54
N ALA A 36 -21.42 21.96 -0.42
CA ALA A 36 -21.03 20.55 -0.38
C ALA A 36 -19.50 20.41 -0.48
N MET A 37 -18.86 21.18 -1.39
CA MET A 37 -17.42 21.25 -1.51
C MET A 37 -16.77 21.81 -0.23
N GLY A 38 -17.37 22.83 0.38
CA GLY A 38 -16.89 23.37 1.64
C GLY A 38 -16.92 22.37 2.80
N MET A 39 -17.93 21.48 2.84
CA MET A 39 -17.96 20.37 3.82
C MET A 39 -16.90 19.31 3.51
N PHE A 40 -16.73 18.93 2.26
CA PHE A 40 -15.70 17.97 1.84
C PHE A 40 -14.28 18.46 2.17
N LEU A 41 -13.98 19.73 1.88
CA LEU A 41 -12.66 20.32 2.10
C LEU A 41 -12.25 20.40 3.59
N ARG A 42 -13.16 20.17 4.54
CA ARG A 42 -12.80 20.00 5.97
C ARG A 42 -12.02 18.72 6.24
N HIS A 43 -12.12 17.75 5.35
CA HIS A 43 -11.42 16.47 5.41
C HIS A 43 -10.22 16.40 4.46
N VAL A 44 -9.85 17.52 3.84
CA VAL A 44 -8.72 17.65 2.94
C VAL A 44 -7.61 18.45 3.59
N ARG A 45 -6.43 17.87 3.64
CA ARG A 45 -5.20 18.52 4.10
C ARG A 45 -4.28 18.74 2.90
N ILE A 46 -3.69 19.93 2.77
CA ILE A 46 -2.69 20.24 1.74
C ILE A 46 -1.35 20.44 2.44
N VAL A 47 -0.35 19.65 2.08
CA VAL A 47 1.00 19.68 2.65
C VAL A 47 2.05 19.90 1.57
N ASP A 48 3.13 20.58 1.93
CA ASP A 48 4.33 20.62 1.10
C ASP A 48 5.14 19.36 1.28
N ILE A 49 5.88 18.93 0.26
CA ILE A 49 6.69 17.72 0.33
C ILE A 49 7.79 17.81 1.41
N SER A 50 8.25 18.99 1.73
CA SER A 50 9.22 19.21 2.82
C SER A 50 8.64 18.99 4.22
N ASP A 51 7.30 19.08 4.35
CA ASP A 51 6.58 18.98 5.63
C ASP A 51 5.80 17.66 5.74
N VAL A 52 6.03 16.71 4.83
CA VAL A 52 5.20 15.50 4.70
C VAL A 52 5.59 14.39 5.64
N ALA A 53 6.79 14.43 6.21
CA ALA A 53 7.31 13.38 7.09
C ALA A 53 6.35 13.10 8.27
N GLY A 54 5.98 11.82 8.43
CA GLY A 54 5.04 11.38 9.46
C GLY A 54 3.56 11.74 9.21
N ALA A 55 3.23 12.27 8.02
CA ALA A 55 1.83 12.46 7.64
C ALA A 55 1.19 11.11 7.27
N HIS A 56 -0.08 10.93 7.66
CA HIS A 56 -0.89 9.76 7.32
C HIS A 56 -2.27 10.23 6.86
N ALA A 57 -2.84 9.53 5.89
CA ALA A 57 -4.18 9.77 5.38
C ALA A 57 -4.77 8.48 4.80
N THR A 58 -6.09 8.40 4.72
CA THR A 58 -6.77 7.28 4.05
C THR A 58 -6.38 7.21 2.59
N ASP A 59 -6.48 8.35 1.89
CA ASP A 59 -6.10 8.49 0.49
C ASP A 59 -5.20 9.73 0.32
N ALA A 60 -4.32 9.72 -0.67
CA ALA A 60 -3.46 10.86 -0.98
C ALA A 60 -3.44 11.18 -2.47
N ILE A 61 -3.20 12.44 -2.78
CA ILE A 61 -2.93 12.93 -4.13
C ILE A 61 -1.54 13.54 -4.14
N LEU A 62 -0.64 13.01 -4.96
CA LEU A 62 0.64 13.64 -5.25
C LEU A 62 0.48 14.57 -6.45
N ALA A 63 0.42 15.87 -6.19
CA ALA A 63 0.20 16.88 -7.20
C ALA A 63 1.54 17.42 -7.74
N MET A 64 1.84 17.11 -9.00
CA MET A 64 3.02 17.62 -9.69
C MET A 64 2.80 19.07 -10.10
N CYS A 65 3.62 19.97 -9.55
CA CYS A 65 3.48 21.42 -9.80
C CYS A 65 4.22 21.89 -11.06
N TYR A 66 4.78 20.97 -11.83
CA TYR A 66 5.55 21.28 -13.02
C TYR A 66 4.74 21.05 -14.27
N ALA A 67 5.00 21.84 -15.30
CA ALA A 67 4.34 21.73 -16.59
C ALA A 67 5.36 21.97 -17.72
N LYS A 68 5.01 21.54 -18.91
CA LYS A 68 5.76 21.86 -20.11
C LYS A 68 5.64 23.36 -20.43
N THR A 69 6.72 23.92 -20.93
CA THR A 69 6.72 25.28 -21.49
C THR A 69 5.84 25.34 -22.74
N SER A 70 5.55 26.56 -23.24
CA SER A 70 4.83 26.77 -24.51
C SER A 70 5.49 26.08 -25.72
N HIS A 71 6.77 25.75 -25.63
CA HIS A 71 7.51 24.99 -26.63
C HIS A 71 7.51 23.47 -26.38
N GLY A 72 6.69 22.97 -25.49
CA GLY A 72 6.56 21.55 -25.19
C GLY A 72 7.71 20.93 -24.37
N ARG A 73 8.63 21.73 -23.82
CA ARG A 73 9.78 21.24 -23.06
C ARG A 73 9.53 21.31 -21.56
N LEU A 74 9.89 20.24 -20.85
CA LEU A 74 9.90 20.22 -19.39
C LEU A 74 11.21 20.85 -18.88
N LEU A 75 11.08 21.81 -17.96
CA LEU A 75 12.23 22.28 -17.19
C LEU A 75 12.62 21.19 -16.19
N GLN A 76 13.84 20.67 -16.31
CA GLN A 76 14.35 19.56 -15.46
C GLN A 76 14.79 20.06 -14.08
N GLN A 77 13.98 20.91 -13.45
CA GLN A 77 14.21 21.48 -12.12
C GLN A 77 13.05 21.10 -11.21
N PHE A 78 13.33 20.25 -10.23
CA PHE A 78 12.31 19.64 -9.38
C PHE A 78 12.37 20.12 -7.92
N GLY A 79 12.94 21.30 -7.70
CA GLY A 79 12.92 22.01 -6.42
C GLY A 79 13.45 21.18 -5.25
N ALA A 80 12.64 20.96 -4.23
CA ALA A 80 13.05 20.24 -3.02
C ALA A 80 13.59 18.83 -3.30
N LEU A 81 13.13 18.18 -4.37
CA LEU A 81 13.60 16.84 -4.75
C LEU A 81 15.05 16.81 -5.24
N GLU A 82 15.63 17.96 -5.62
CA GLU A 82 17.04 18.06 -6.02
C GLU A 82 17.99 18.15 -4.82
N SER A 83 17.49 18.34 -3.62
CA SER A 83 18.30 18.31 -2.41
C SER A 83 18.80 16.90 -2.08
N GLU A 84 19.82 16.79 -1.24
CA GLU A 84 20.36 15.52 -0.75
C GLU A 84 19.27 14.65 -0.09
N GLY A 85 18.32 15.28 0.65
CA GLY A 85 17.16 14.63 1.25
C GLY A 85 15.98 14.36 0.30
N GLY A 86 16.04 14.79 -0.96
CA GLY A 86 14.91 14.79 -1.88
C GLY A 86 14.31 13.40 -2.15
N ARG A 87 15.15 12.36 -2.16
CA ARG A 87 14.68 10.97 -2.25
C ARG A 87 13.87 10.57 -1.02
N GLY A 88 14.32 10.92 0.18
CA GLY A 88 13.60 10.65 1.44
C GLY A 88 12.25 11.34 1.47
N MET A 89 12.19 12.63 1.10
CA MET A 89 10.94 13.38 1.03
C MET A 89 9.93 12.73 0.07
N LEU A 90 10.39 12.22 -1.08
CA LEU A 90 9.50 11.52 -2.01
C LEU A 90 9.01 10.18 -1.45
N LEU A 91 9.87 9.43 -0.74
CA LEU A 91 9.46 8.20 -0.05
C LEU A 91 8.43 8.48 1.03
N ASP A 92 8.62 9.52 1.84
CA ASP A 92 7.66 9.93 2.85
C ASP A 92 6.32 10.32 2.21
N ALA A 93 6.34 11.03 1.07
CA ALA A 93 5.13 11.39 0.32
C ALA A 93 4.38 10.16 -0.22
N LEU A 94 5.09 9.15 -0.69
CA LEU A 94 4.51 7.88 -1.16
C LEU A 94 3.96 7.01 -0.02
N ALA A 95 4.44 7.23 1.21
CA ALA A 95 4.01 6.51 2.41
C ALA A 95 2.82 7.19 3.14
N VAL A 96 2.35 8.36 2.67
CA VAL A 96 1.21 9.08 3.28
C VAL A 96 -0.10 8.28 3.23
N PRO A 97 -0.49 7.68 2.09
CA PRO A 97 -1.79 7.01 1.99
C PRO A 97 -1.77 5.60 2.59
N ASP A 98 -2.84 5.27 3.33
CA ASP A 98 -3.07 3.91 3.81
C ASP A 98 -3.71 3.02 2.73
N ARG A 99 -4.45 3.61 1.77
CA ARG A 99 -5.26 2.86 0.80
C ARG A 99 -4.98 3.20 -0.65
N HIS A 100 -4.99 4.49 -1.01
CA HIS A 100 -4.96 4.90 -2.40
C HIS A 100 -4.10 6.14 -2.63
N LEU A 101 -3.26 6.10 -3.67
CA LEU A 101 -2.44 7.22 -4.12
C LEU A 101 -2.75 7.56 -5.56
N ASP A 102 -3.25 8.78 -5.78
CA ASP A 102 -3.37 9.36 -7.11
C ASP A 102 -2.17 10.25 -7.42
N ILE A 103 -1.65 10.17 -8.64
CA ILE A 103 -0.61 11.07 -9.13
C ILE A 103 -1.20 11.96 -10.22
N VAL A 104 -1.23 13.26 -9.98
CA VAL A 104 -1.71 14.25 -10.95
C VAL A 104 -0.51 14.97 -11.56
N SER A 105 -0.26 14.76 -12.84
CA SER A 105 0.87 15.31 -13.57
C SER A 105 0.47 15.91 -14.93
N ALA A 106 1.11 17.00 -15.32
CA ALA A 106 1.00 17.59 -16.64
C ALA A 106 2.13 17.15 -17.61
N PHE A 107 2.95 16.19 -17.19
CA PHE A 107 4.04 15.61 -17.97
C PHE A 107 4.19 14.14 -17.66
N SER A 108 4.85 13.40 -18.53
CA SER A 108 5.10 11.97 -18.43
C SER A 108 6.55 11.66 -18.02
N SER A 109 6.80 10.39 -17.66
CA SER A 109 8.17 9.92 -17.40
C SER A 109 9.07 10.06 -18.62
N ALA A 110 8.52 9.97 -19.84
CA ALA A 110 9.24 10.14 -21.09
C ALA A 110 9.75 11.58 -21.33
N ASP A 111 9.09 12.57 -20.70
CA ASP A 111 9.51 13.98 -20.78
C ASP A 111 10.73 14.29 -19.88
N MET A 112 11.09 13.37 -18.99
CA MET A 112 12.21 13.50 -18.07
C MET A 112 13.48 12.89 -18.69
N ASP A 113 14.46 13.74 -18.97
CA ASP A 113 15.72 13.36 -19.61
C ASP A 113 16.72 12.82 -18.58
N ASP A 114 17.12 11.55 -18.72
CA ASP A 114 18.04 10.87 -17.79
C ASP A 114 19.41 11.55 -17.68
N GLU A 115 19.89 12.16 -18.77
CA GLU A 115 21.18 12.86 -18.78
C GLU A 115 21.16 14.14 -17.92
N ARG A 116 19.99 14.72 -17.71
CA ARG A 116 19.78 15.94 -16.93
C ARG A 116 19.38 15.68 -15.48
N LEU A 117 19.00 14.45 -15.16
CA LEU A 117 18.64 14.06 -13.80
C LEU A 117 19.88 13.64 -13.02
N HIS A 118 20.47 14.56 -12.28
CA HIS A 118 21.70 14.27 -11.52
C HIS A 118 21.40 13.71 -10.13
N GLN A 119 20.35 14.21 -9.47
CA GLN A 119 20.02 13.87 -8.09
C GLN A 119 19.11 12.64 -7.96
N ALA A 120 19.18 11.98 -6.80
CA ALA A 120 18.43 10.76 -6.53
C ALA A 120 16.90 10.96 -6.46
N GLY A 121 16.45 12.12 -5.99
CA GLY A 121 15.02 12.45 -5.89
C GLY A 121 14.33 12.51 -7.27
N PRO A 122 14.82 13.34 -8.24
CA PRO A 122 14.26 13.37 -9.59
C PRO A 122 14.35 12.04 -10.34
N LYS A 123 15.43 11.26 -10.18
CA LYS A 123 15.54 9.90 -10.75
C LYS A 123 14.47 8.97 -10.21
N MET A 124 14.23 9.03 -8.92
CA MET A 124 13.16 8.27 -8.28
C MET A 124 11.78 8.74 -8.75
N LEU A 125 11.56 10.06 -8.88
CA LEU A 125 10.31 10.61 -9.41
C LEU A 125 10.00 10.06 -10.80
N LYS A 126 10.99 10.06 -11.71
CA LYS A 126 10.86 9.47 -13.05
C LYS A 126 10.45 7.99 -12.98
N THR A 127 11.06 7.23 -12.06
CA THR A 127 10.72 5.80 -11.86
C THR A 127 9.29 5.62 -11.37
N VAL A 128 8.86 6.44 -10.41
CA VAL A 128 7.48 6.43 -9.89
C VAL A 128 6.47 6.78 -10.98
N LEU A 129 6.73 7.82 -11.78
CA LEU A 129 5.85 8.19 -12.89
C LEU A 129 5.77 7.08 -13.95
N ARG A 130 6.91 6.50 -14.34
CA ARG A 130 6.93 5.38 -15.29
C ARG A 130 6.12 4.19 -14.78
N TRP A 131 6.26 3.88 -13.52
CA TRP A 131 5.52 2.81 -12.89
C TRP A 131 4.01 3.13 -12.87
N ALA A 132 3.62 4.34 -12.48
CA ALA A 132 2.22 4.77 -12.47
C ALA A 132 1.59 4.78 -13.88
N GLU A 133 2.34 5.17 -14.91
CA GLU A 133 1.88 5.16 -16.31
C GLU A 133 1.70 3.74 -16.87
N GLN A 134 2.42 2.76 -16.31
CA GLN A 134 2.30 1.35 -16.69
C GLN A 134 1.20 0.62 -15.89
N LEU A 135 0.73 1.23 -14.80
CA LEU A 135 -0.47 0.77 -14.12
C LEU A 135 -1.66 1.12 -15.03
N ASP A 136 -1.95 0.21 -15.95
CA ASP A 136 -3.27 0.13 -16.55
C ASP A 136 -4.29 -0.03 -15.40
N ASP A 137 -5.56 0.38 -15.59
CA ASP A 137 -6.66 0.14 -14.65
C ASP A 137 -6.86 -1.35 -14.27
N SER A 138 -6.12 -2.24 -14.93
CA SER A 138 -5.84 -3.58 -14.46
C SER A 138 -4.95 -3.47 -13.21
N VAL A 139 -5.62 -3.21 -12.08
CA VAL A 139 -5.09 -3.30 -10.72
C VAL A 139 -3.93 -4.28 -10.68
N VAL A 140 -2.74 -3.85 -10.20
CA VAL A 140 -1.67 -4.79 -9.83
C VAL A 140 -2.27 -5.74 -8.83
N ARG A 141 -2.79 -6.86 -9.33
CA ARG A 141 -3.43 -7.87 -8.49
C ARG A 141 -2.34 -8.71 -7.85
N PRO A 142 -2.46 -9.02 -6.58
CA PRO A 142 -1.57 -10.00 -5.97
C PRO A 142 -1.61 -11.29 -6.78
N VAL A 143 -0.45 -11.90 -6.95
CA VAL A 143 -0.36 -13.20 -7.61
C VAL A 143 -1.04 -14.23 -6.72
N VAL A 144 -2.04 -14.89 -7.25
CA VAL A 144 -2.76 -15.99 -6.59
C VAL A 144 -2.20 -17.29 -7.11
N LYS A 145 -1.45 -18.00 -6.27
CA LYS A 145 -0.93 -19.34 -6.60
C LYS A 145 -1.74 -20.40 -5.87
N THR A 146 -2.06 -21.46 -6.59
CA THR A 146 -2.67 -22.66 -6.01
C THR A 146 -1.65 -23.50 -5.23
N ASN A 147 -0.40 -23.54 -5.73
CA ASN A 147 0.69 -24.27 -5.11
C ASN A 147 1.96 -23.41 -5.09
N GLY A 148 2.71 -23.47 -3.99
CA GLY A 148 4.01 -22.83 -3.80
C GLY A 148 5.15 -23.84 -3.79
N SER A 149 6.34 -23.37 -3.45
CA SER A 149 7.55 -24.23 -3.28
C SER A 149 7.54 -25.04 -2.00
N ASN A 150 6.74 -24.66 -1.01
CA ASN A 150 6.69 -25.34 0.30
C ASN A 150 5.63 -26.46 0.28
N VAL A 151 6.09 -27.71 0.34
CA VAL A 151 5.25 -28.91 0.28
C VAL A 151 4.25 -28.97 1.45
N LEU A 152 4.64 -28.53 2.64
CA LEU A 152 3.76 -28.52 3.82
C LEU A 152 2.59 -27.54 3.63
N LEU A 153 2.87 -26.35 3.09
CA LEU A 153 1.83 -25.37 2.80
C LEU A 153 0.89 -25.83 1.68
N ASN A 154 1.41 -26.57 0.71
CA ASN A 154 0.58 -27.15 -0.34
C ASN A 154 -0.38 -28.22 0.23
N ASP A 155 0.10 -29.10 1.12
CA ASP A 155 -0.76 -30.11 1.78
C ASP A 155 -1.85 -29.43 2.64
N LEU A 156 -1.49 -28.41 3.41
CA LEU A 156 -2.49 -27.62 4.17
C LEU A 156 -3.50 -26.95 3.23
N ALA A 157 -3.04 -26.35 2.14
CA ALA A 157 -3.90 -25.71 1.15
C ALA A 157 -4.88 -26.69 0.52
N ASP A 158 -4.44 -27.89 0.16
CA ASP A 158 -5.30 -28.92 -0.42
C ASP A 158 -6.37 -29.41 0.57
N ARG A 159 -6.00 -29.60 1.84
CA ARG A 159 -6.96 -29.94 2.91
C ARG A 159 -7.98 -28.83 3.16
N ILE A 160 -7.55 -27.56 3.13
CA ILE A 160 -8.44 -26.39 3.28
C ILE A 160 -9.40 -26.31 2.10
N ARG A 161 -8.94 -26.55 0.86
CA ARG A 161 -9.81 -26.62 -0.33
C ARG A 161 -10.84 -27.75 -0.21
N ALA A 162 -10.44 -28.90 0.31
CA ALA A 162 -11.34 -30.03 0.53
C ALA A 162 -12.46 -29.70 1.54
N ARG A 163 -12.27 -28.68 2.42
CA ARG A 163 -13.31 -28.14 3.31
C ARG A 163 -14.19 -27.07 2.63
N GLY A 164 -14.03 -26.82 1.32
CA GLY A 164 -14.83 -25.88 0.56
C GLY A 164 -14.43 -24.41 0.76
N LEU A 165 -13.20 -24.13 1.15
CA LEU A 165 -12.68 -22.77 1.36
C LEU A 165 -11.76 -22.34 0.21
N ASN A 166 -11.73 -21.04 -0.07
CA ASN A 166 -10.79 -20.46 -1.00
C ASN A 166 -9.43 -20.29 -0.31
N VAL A 167 -8.35 -20.71 -0.97
CA VAL A 167 -7.00 -20.65 -0.42
C VAL A 167 -5.97 -20.39 -1.51
N ALA A 168 -5.00 -19.52 -1.21
CA ALA A 168 -3.85 -19.28 -2.06
C ALA A 168 -2.55 -19.41 -1.26
N VAL A 169 -1.50 -19.86 -1.94
CA VAL A 169 -0.14 -20.02 -1.41
C VAL A 169 0.75 -18.95 -2.02
N ASP A 170 1.75 -18.47 -1.28
CA ASP A 170 2.67 -17.41 -1.71
C ASP A 170 1.93 -16.17 -2.25
N TYR A 171 0.88 -15.75 -1.54
CA TYR A 171 0.04 -14.63 -1.95
C TYR A 171 0.74 -13.30 -1.77
N GLY A 172 0.86 -12.53 -2.83
CA GLY A 172 1.49 -11.21 -2.81
C GLY A 172 1.98 -10.78 -4.20
N PHE A 173 2.78 -9.73 -4.24
CA PHE A 173 3.34 -9.21 -5.48
C PHE A 173 4.68 -9.87 -5.81
N ASP A 174 5.01 -9.99 -7.11
CA ASP A 174 6.19 -10.74 -7.54
C ASP A 174 7.53 -10.23 -6.95
N ASN A 175 7.65 -8.93 -6.76
CA ASN A 175 8.85 -8.30 -6.19
C ASN A 175 8.64 -7.81 -4.75
N GLY A 176 7.61 -8.27 -4.06
CA GLY A 176 7.27 -7.85 -2.70
C GLY A 176 7.28 -8.99 -1.68
N SER A 177 6.95 -8.63 -0.45
CA SER A 177 6.68 -9.62 0.60
C SER A 177 5.45 -10.45 0.24
N LYS A 178 5.50 -11.75 0.50
CA LYS A 178 4.41 -12.69 0.24
C LYS A 178 3.89 -13.26 1.55
N LEU A 179 2.58 -13.43 1.62
CA LEU A 179 1.95 -14.18 2.69
C LEU A 179 2.02 -15.68 2.36
N PRO A 180 2.54 -16.51 3.26
CA PRO A 180 2.74 -17.94 2.99
C PRO A 180 1.46 -18.65 2.56
N LEU A 181 0.35 -18.36 3.27
CA LEU A 181 -0.98 -18.92 2.98
C LEU A 181 -2.06 -17.88 3.31
N VAL A 182 -3.06 -17.75 2.46
CA VAL A 182 -4.23 -16.90 2.74
C VAL A 182 -5.50 -17.70 2.50
N VAL A 183 -6.51 -17.45 3.36
CA VAL A 183 -7.77 -18.21 3.36
C VAL A 183 -8.96 -17.26 3.37
N GLY A 184 -10.01 -17.64 2.65
CA GLY A 184 -11.29 -16.92 2.59
C GLY A 184 -12.46 -17.85 2.25
N LEU A 185 -13.67 -17.31 2.28
CA LEU A 185 -14.85 -18.00 1.74
C LEU A 185 -14.85 -17.91 0.20
N ASN A 186 -15.46 -18.90 -0.47
CA ASN A 186 -15.41 -19.01 -1.94
C ASN A 186 -15.84 -17.75 -2.70
N ASP A 187 -16.84 -17.02 -2.20
CA ASP A 187 -17.39 -15.83 -2.87
C ASP A 187 -16.95 -14.51 -2.22
N LYS A 188 -15.93 -14.56 -1.35
CA LYS A 188 -15.44 -13.38 -0.62
C LYS A 188 -13.93 -13.21 -0.79
N PRO A 189 -13.42 -11.99 -0.61
CA PRO A 189 -11.99 -11.75 -0.54
C PRO A 189 -11.31 -12.58 0.55
N PHE A 190 -10.04 -12.87 0.38
CA PHE A 190 -9.23 -13.46 1.44
C PHE A 190 -9.24 -12.56 2.68
N ALA A 191 -9.43 -13.14 3.86
CA ALA A 191 -9.53 -12.40 5.12
C ALA A 191 -8.52 -12.83 6.17
N LEU A 192 -8.06 -14.08 6.11
CA LEU A 192 -7.15 -14.66 7.08
C LEU A 192 -5.78 -14.93 6.43
N ALA A 193 -4.74 -14.32 6.97
CA ALA A 193 -3.35 -14.62 6.65
C ALA A 193 -2.82 -15.67 7.64
N VAL A 194 -2.33 -16.78 7.13
CA VAL A 194 -1.72 -17.85 7.90
C VAL A 194 -0.22 -17.79 7.73
N LEU A 195 0.48 -17.43 8.79
CA LEU A 195 1.95 -17.38 8.84
C LEU A 195 2.50 -18.72 9.32
N THR A 196 3.73 -19.02 8.91
CA THR A 196 4.46 -20.19 9.36
C THR A 196 5.93 -19.85 9.59
N ASP A 197 6.68 -20.75 10.20
CA ASP A 197 8.12 -20.68 10.37
C ASP A 197 8.89 -21.02 9.08
N ASP A 198 8.51 -20.36 7.98
CA ASP A 198 9.16 -20.51 6.68
C ASP A 198 10.52 -19.77 6.60
N ALA A 199 11.15 -19.82 5.45
CA ALA A 199 12.45 -19.19 5.21
C ALA A 199 12.38 -17.65 5.39
N GLN A 200 11.26 -17.02 5.05
CA GLN A 200 11.07 -15.58 5.22
C GLN A 200 10.98 -15.22 6.72
N PHE A 201 10.20 -15.95 7.48
CA PHE A 201 10.09 -15.78 8.94
C PHE A 201 11.43 -16.02 9.64
N MET A 202 12.14 -17.08 9.26
CA MET A 202 13.46 -17.42 9.82
C MET A 202 14.54 -16.40 9.44
N GLY A 203 14.41 -15.72 8.31
CA GLY A 203 15.31 -14.66 7.86
C GLY A 203 15.21 -13.36 8.65
N LEU A 204 14.13 -13.14 9.42
CA LEU A 204 14.01 -11.97 10.29
C LEU A 204 15.00 -12.04 11.45
N GLN A 205 15.73 -10.95 11.70
CA GLN A 205 16.88 -10.95 12.60
C GLN A 205 16.49 -11.02 14.08
N SER A 206 15.37 -10.42 14.47
CA SER A 206 14.99 -10.33 15.87
C SER A 206 13.66 -11.03 16.19
N THR A 207 13.54 -11.52 17.41
CA THR A 207 12.29 -12.08 17.95
C THR A 207 11.15 -11.03 17.93
N ARG A 208 11.48 -9.76 18.17
CA ARG A 208 10.52 -8.67 18.09
C ARG A 208 9.96 -8.50 16.68
N GLU A 209 10.80 -8.59 15.65
CA GLU A 209 10.36 -8.50 14.25
C GLU A 209 9.42 -9.66 13.90
N ARG A 210 9.79 -10.89 14.27
CA ARG A 210 9.01 -12.10 13.97
C ARG A 210 7.64 -12.12 14.62
N HIS A 211 7.57 -11.80 15.92
CA HIS A 211 6.36 -12.02 16.72
C HIS A 211 5.52 -10.77 16.97
N ARG A 212 6.03 -9.59 16.64
CA ARG A 212 5.30 -8.34 16.87
C ARG A 212 5.21 -7.48 15.62
N VAL A 213 6.35 -7.08 15.06
CA VAL A 213 6.34 -6.10 13.96
C VAL A 213 5.69 -6.69 12.71
N LEU A 214 6.04 -7.92 12.34
CA LEU A 214 5.45 -8.60 11.19
C LEU A 214 3.92 -8.73 11.32
N LEU A 215 3.45 -9.21 12.48
CA LEU A 215 2.01 -9.35 12.75
C LEU A 215 1.30 -8.00 12.69
N GLN A 216 1.80 -6.99 13.41
CA GLN A 216 1.20 -5.66 13.44
C GLN A 216 1.13 -5.01 12.04
N ASN A 217 2.17 -5.21 11.21
CA ASN A 217 2.17 -4.70 9.85
C ASN A 217 1.08 -5.37 8.99
N ILE A 218 0.94 -6.69 9.08
CA ILE A 218 -0.08 -7.42 8.32
C ILE A 218 -1.49 -7.05 8.81
N GLU A 219 -1.69 -6.95 10.13
CA GLU A 219 -2.95 -6.53 10.72
C GLU A 219 -3.33 -5.08 10.34
N SER A 220 -2.34 -4.17 10.25
CA SER A 220 -2.58 -2.79 9.84
C SER A 220 -3.06 -2.67 8.38
N LEU A 221 -2.75 -3.67 7.54
CA LEU A 221 -3.25 -3.79 6.18
C LEU A 221 -4.66 -4.41 6.10
N GLY A 222 -5.30 -4.66 7.25
CA GLY A 222 -6.67 -5.18 7.33
C GLY A 222 -6.79 -6.70 7.32
N TRP A 223 -5.67 -7.43 7.43
CA TRP A 223 -5.68 -8.89 7.54
C TRP A 223 -5.92 -9.33 8.97
N SER A 224 -6.69 -10.39 9.15
CA SER A 224 -6.59 -11.19 10.37
C SER A 224 -5.41 -12.15 10.24
N VAL A 225 -4.66 -12.32 11.33
CA VAL A 225 -3.44 -13.14 11.30
C VAL A 225 -3.56 -14.34 12.22
N MET A 226 -3.04 -15.46 11.78
CA MET A 226 -2.88 -16.69 12.55
C MET A 226 -1.53 -17.33 12.25
N THR A 227 -0.88 -17.90 13.25
CA THR A 227 0.37 -18.64 13.06
C THR A 227 0.12 -20.14 13.19
N VAL A 228 0.62 -20.89 12.21
CA VAL A 228 0.67 -22.35 12.19
C VAL A 228 2.14 -22.76 12.10
N TRP A 229 2.60 -23.48 13.10
CA TRP A 229 3.98 -23.96 13.15
C TRP A 229 4.15 -25.20 12.30
N SER A 230 5.25 -25.30 11.57
CA SER A 230 5.56 -26.43 10.69
C SER A 230 5.52 -27.77 11.42
N VAL A 231 6.01 -27.82 12.65
CA VAL A 231 5.97 -29.03 13.50
C VAL A 231 4.52 -29.47 13.77
N GLY A 232 3.63 -28.52 14.13
CA GLY A 232 2.22 -28.82 14.37
C GLY A 232 1.52 -29.32 13.13
N ALA A 233 1.75 -28.64 12.01
CA ALA A 233 1.19 -28.99 10.70
C ALA A 233 1.69 -30.34 10.19
N PHE A 234 2.94 -30.70 10.48
CA PHE A 234 3.50 -32.00 10.12
C PHE A 234 2.93 -33.15 10.98
N VAL A 235 2.80 -32.94 12.29
CA VAL A 235 2.33 -33.99 13.23
C VAL A 235 0.82 -34.23 13.09
N ASN A 236 0.03 -33.18 12.96
CA ASN A 236 -1.43 -33.30 12.82
C ASN A 236 -1.99 -32.19 11.94
N PRO A 237 -1.89 -32.32 10.62
CA PRO A 237 -2.35 -31.31 9.66
C PRO A 237 -3.85 -31.04 9.76
N ASP A 238 -4.67 -32.05 10.00
CA ASP A 238 -6.13 -31.89 10.10
C ASP A 238 -6.54 -31.02 11.29
N LYS A 239 -5.86 -31.16 12.42
CA LYS A 239 -6.06 -30.30 13.58
C LYS A 239 -5.75 -28.83 13.28
N GLU A 240 -4.65 -28.58 12.55
CA GLU A 240 -4.31 -27.20 12.16
C GLU A 240 -5.31 -26.65 11.16
N VAL A 241 -5.78 -27.45 10.22
CA VAL A 241 -6.86 -27.06 9.29
C VAL A 241 -8.14 -26.73 10.06
N ASP A 242 -8.55 -27.55 11.02
CA ASP A 242 -9.73 -27.29 11.84
C ASP A 242 -9.60 -25.96 12.63
N ARG A 243 -8.40 -25.64 13.15
CA ARG A 243 -8.12 -24.35 13.79
C ARG A 243 -8.26 -23.18 12.81
N ILE A 244 -7.76 -23.32 11.57
CA ILE A 244 -7.87 -22.30 10.52
C ILE A 244 -9.35 -22.07 10.18
N VAL A 245 -10.11 -23.14 9.98
CA VAL A 245 -11.54 -23.08 9.67
C VAL A 245 -12.33 -22.40 10.79
N ALA A 246 -12.07 -22.79 12.05
CA ALA A 246 -12.70 -22.18 13.21
C ALA A 246 -12.41 -20.67 13.29
N ARG A 247 -11.13 -20.28 13.15
CA ARG A 247 -10.74 -18.85 13.16
C ARG A 247 -11.39 -18.05 12.05
N LEU A 248 -11.48 -18.62 10.84
CA LEU A 248 -12.16 -17.96 9.73
C LEU A 248 -13.65 -17.79 9.99
N SER A 249 -14.30 -18.78 10.61
CA SER A 249 -15.72 -18.74 10.97
C SER A 249 -15.99 -17.63 12.00
N ASP A 250 -15.15 -17.51 13.03
CA ASP A 250 -15.25 -16.47 14.05
C ASP A 250 -15.18 -15.07 13.44
N LEU A 251 -14.25 -14.85 12.49
CA LEU A 251 -14.10 -13.57 11.79
C LEU A 251 -15.38 -13.13 11.06
N TYR A 252 -16.09 -14.06 10.47
CA TYR A 252 -17.34 -13.74 9.76
C TYR A 252 -18.55 -13.62 10.68
N GLN A 253 -18.46 -14.08 11.94
CA GLN A 253 -19.49 -13.85 12.96
C GLN A 253 -19.30 -12.50 13.65
N GLU A 254 -18.06 -12.05 13.87
CA GLU A 254 -17.73 -10.75 14.47
C GLU A 254 -18.11 -9.55 13.57
N VAL A 255 -18.32 -9.76 12.27
CA VAL A 255 -18.67 -8.72 11.29
C VAL A 255 -20.19 -8.54 11.11
N LYS A 256 -21.02 -9.38 11.75
CA LYS A 256 -22.48 -9.20 11.80
C LYS A 256 -22.87 -8.34 12.97
#